data_4192c8c358d0f08b5c5673790663e50d
#
_entry.id   4192c8c358d0f08b5c5673790663e50d
#
_cell.length_a   1.000
_cell.length_b   1.000
_cell.length_c   1.000
_cell.angle_alpha   90.00
_cell.angle_beta   90.00
_cell.angle_gamma   90.00
#
_symmetry.space_group_name_H-M   'P 1'
#
loop_
_entity.id
_entity.type
_entity.pdbx_description
1 polymer ?
#
loop_
_entity_poly.entity_id
_entity_poly.type
_entity_poly.pdbx_seq_one_letter_code
_entity_poly.pdbx_strand_id
1 'polypeptide(L)'
;PMRSSAASDVYKRQVLFIDEIHRLSPVVEEYLYSAMEDYKIDIMIESGPNARSVELNLNPFTLIGATTRSGLLTAPMRARFGITNRLKYYDSDLLSTIVVRSAKILDVDISKDASHEIASRSRGTPRIANSLLRRVRDFAQIQGDGKIDINITKSSLKALNVDVNGLDEMDNKILSTIIDKFSGGPVGLTTLSTAVSENPETIEEVYEPFLIQQGFIMRTPR
;
A
#
# COMPACT_ATOMS: atom_id res chain seq x y z
N PRO A 1 47.04 -6.99 -13.60
CA PRO A 1 45.92 -6.69 -12.74
C PRO A 1 44.82 -7.69 -13.05
N MET A 2 44.71 -8.70 -12.20
CA MET A 2 43.64 -9.71 -12.29
C MET A 2 42.33 -9.03 -11.95
N ARG A 3 41.48 -8.83 -12.93
CA ARG A 3 40.06 -8.51 -12.70
C ARG A 3 39.40 -9.79 -12.19
N SER A 4 39.02 -9.82 -10.94
CA SER A 4 38.29 -10.91 -10.32
C SER A 4 36.98 -11.15 -11.10
N SER A 5 36.93 -12.27 -11.85
CA SER A 5 35.72 -12.72 -12.56
C SER A 5 34.55 -13.03 -11.60
N ALA A 6 34.84 -13.27 -10.34
CA ALA A 6 33.85 -13.55 -9.30
C ALA A 6 32.97 -12.34 -8.97
N ALA A 7 33.48 -11.10 -9.04
CA ALA A 7 32.69 -9.90 -8.78
C ALA A 7 31.68 -9.61 -9.91
N SER A 8 31.99 -10.02 -11.15
CA SER A 8 31.11 -9.82 -12.32
C SER A 8 29.92 -10.79 -12.35
N ASP A 9 30.04 -11.98 -11.74
CA ASP A 9 28.95 -12.96 -11.75
C ASP A 9 27.91 -12.73 -10.64
N VAL A 10 28.29 -12.07 -9.55
CA VAL A 10 27.38 -11.73 -8.43
C VAL A 10 26.29 -10.74 -8.85
N TYR A 11 26.53 -9.91 -9.84
CA TYR A 11 25.61 -8.87 -10.30
C TYR A 11 24.83 -9.21 -11.58
N LYS A 12 24.85 -10.45 -12.03
CA LYS A 12 24.07 -10.91 -13.19
C LYS A 12 22.64 -11.24 -12.76
N ARG A 13 21.64 -10.83 -13.56
CA ARG A 13 20.20 -11.11 -13.38
C ARG A 13 19.62 -10.59 -12.05
N GLN A 14 20.02 -9.41 -11.63
CA GLN A 14 19.43 -8.75 -10.45
C GLN A 14 17.97 -8.42 -10.69
N VAL A 15 17.22 -8.30 -9.60
CA VAL A 15 15.87 -7.77 -9.59
C VAL A 15 15.92 -6.38 -8.96
N LEU A 16 15.49 -5.38 -9.72
CA LEU A 16 15.26 -4.02 -9.21
C LEU A 16 13.77 -3.87 -8.91
N PHE A 17 13.44 -3.62 -7.64
CA PHE A 17 12.08 -3.33 -7.23
C PHE A 17 11.93 -1.83 -6.94
N ILE A 18 10.95 -1.19 -7.58
CA ILE A 18 10.60 0.21 -7.34
C ILE A 18 9.17 0.28 -6.82
N ASP A 19 9.05 0.66 -5.55
CA ASP A 19 7.74 0.92 -4.93
C ASP A 19 7.26 2.32 -5.29
N GLU A 20 5.94 2.48 -5.44
CA GLU A 20 5.28 3.73 -5.88
C GLU A 20 5.95 4.37 -7.11
N ILE A 21 6.21 3.54 -8.11
CA ILE A 21 6.94 3.91 -9.33
C ILE A 21 6.33 5.13 -10.06
N HIS A 22 5.05 5.44 -9.83
CA HIS A 22 4.40 6.64 -10.37
C HIS A 22 4.92 7.96 -9.78
N ARG A 23 5.72 7.90 -8.70
CA ARG A 23 6.34 9.08 -8.07
C ARG A 23 7.71 9.42 -8.63
N LEU A 24 8.20 8.68 -9.59
CA LEU A 24 9.46 9.01 -10.26
C LEU A 24 9.34 10.35 -10.99
N SER A 25 10.42 11.13 -10.94
CA SER A 25 10.50 12.33 -11.77
C SER A 25 10.65 11.97 -13.26
N PRO A 26 10.18 12.81 -14.19
CA PRO A 26 10.31 12.56 -15.62
C PRO A 26 11.76 12.26 -16.05
N VAL A 27 12.73 12.93 -15.45
CA VAL A 27 14.15 12.71 -15.74
C VAL A 27 14.59 11.30 -15.36
N VAL A 28 14.13 10.78 -14.21
CA VAL A 28 14.44 9.42 -13.77
C VAL A 28 13.72 8.39 -14.63
N GLU A 29 12.49 8.69 -15.06
CA GLU A 29 11.77 7.82 -16.01
C GLU A 29 12.53 7.66 -17.33
N GLU A 30 13.10 8.75 -17.89
CA GLU A 30 13.89 8.72 -19.13
C GLU A 30 15.13 7.81 -19.00
N TYR A 31 15.84 7.88 -17.88
CA TYR A 31 16.94 6.95 -17.61
C TYR A 31 16.48 5.49 -17.53
N LEU A 32 15.32 5.26 -16.92
CA LEU A 32 14.76 3.90 -16.84
C LEU A 32 14.35 3.36 -18.20
N TYR A 33 13.88 4.20 -19.14
CA TYR A 33 13.53 3.75 -20.48
C TYR A 33 14.74 3.14 -21.18
N SER A 34 15.87 3.85 -21.21
CA SER A 34 17.13 3.37 -21.81
C SER A 34 17.66 2.14 -21.07
N ALA A 35 17.55 2.13 -19.75
CA ALA A 35 17.96 0.99 -18.94
C ALA A 35 17.13 -0.28 -19.20
N MET A 36 15.83 -0.14 -19.46
CA MET A 36 14.92 -1.27 -19.72
C MET A 36 15.06 -1.80 -21.15
N GLU A 37 15.34 -0.93 -22.15
CA GLU A 37 15.40 -1.30 -23.57
C GLU A 37 16.80 -1.77 -23.95
N ASP A 38 17.82 -0.98 -23.60
CA ASP A 38 19.18 -1.15 -24.12
C ASP A 38 20.20 -1.58 -23.06
N TYR A 39 19.78 -1.69 -21.80
CA TYR A 39 20.67 -1.90 -20.65
C TYR A 39 21.78 -0.85 -20.55
N LYS A 40 21.44 0.42 -20.82
CA LYS A 40 22.36 1.56 -20.82
C LYS A 40 21.75 2.73 -20.07
N ILE A 41 22.60 3.55 -19.47
CA ILE A 41 22.23 4.84 -18.89
C ILE A 41 23.22 5.89 -19.39
N ASP A 42 22.73 6.98 -19.98
CA ASP A 42 23.52 8.12 -20.37
C ASP A 42 23.47 9.21 -19.30
N ILE A 43 24.57 9.39 -18.58
CA ILE A 43 24.66 10.40 -17.51
C ILE A 43 25.31 11.66 -18.09
N MET A 44 24.59 12.78 -18.05
CA MET A 44 25.13 14.09 -18.38
C MET A 44 26.00 14.60 -17.22
N ILE A 45 27.32 14.81 -17.43
CA ILE A 45 28.24 15.26 -16.39
C ILE A 45 28.26 16.78 -16.29
N GLU A 46 28.06 17.50 -17.41
CA GLU A 46 28.07 18.96 -17.45
C GLU A 46 26.89 19.48 -18.28
N SER A 47 26.41 20.67 -17.93
CA SER A 47 25.39 21.40 -18.71
C SER A 47 26.04 22.56 -19.45
N GLY A 48 25.66 22.79 -20.72
CA GLY A 48 26.13 23.90 -21.54
C GLY A 48 26.88 23.46 -22.79
N PRO A 49 27.62 24.38 -23.45
CA PRO A 49 28.31 24.12 -24.75
C PRO A 49 29.34 22.98 -24.71
N ASN A 50 29.85 22.64 -23.52
CA ASN A 50 30.82 21.58 -23.29
C ASN A 50 30.22 20.35 -22.61
N ALA A 51 28.90 20.17 -22.68
CA ALA A 51 28.21 19.02 -22.11
C ALA A 51 28.82 17.69 -22.60
N ARG A 52 29.20 16.84 -21.65
CA ARG A 52 29.69 15.48 -21.90
C ARG A 52 28.72 14.49 -21.30
N SER A 53 28.35 13.49 -22.09
CA SER A 53 27.63 12.33 -21.59
C SER A 53 28.59 11.16 -21.35
N VAL A 54 28.34 10.39 -20.31
CA VAL A 54 29.01 9.12 -20.07
C VAL A 54 27.97 8.01 -20.14
N GLU A 55 28.15 7.12 -21.12
CA GLU A 55 27.35 5.92 -21.26
C GLU A 55 27.80 4.87 -20.24
N LEU A 56 26.89 4.42 -19.37
CA LEU A 56 27.07 3.32 -18.45
C LEU A 56 26.35 2.10 -18.97
N ASN A 57 27.07 1.03 -19.23
CA ASN A 57 26.49 -0.27 -19.57
C ASN A 57 26.04 -1.01 -18.30
N LEU A 58 24.79 -1.46 -18.30
CA LEU A 58 24.20 -2.26 -17.24
C LEU A 58 24.22 -3.74 -17.59
N ASN A 59 24.33 -4.60 -16.57
CA ASN A 59 24.03 -6.00 -16.77
C ASN A 59 22.51 -6.20 -16.91
N PRO A 60 22.02 -7.21 -17.66
CA PRO A 60 20.60 -7.52 -17.74
C PRO A 60 19.99 -7.72 -16.36
N PHE A 61 18.86 -7.04 -16.11
CA PHE A 61 18.12 -7.08 -14.87
C PHE A 61 16.62 -7.23 -15.12
N THR A 62 15.88 -7.56 -14.09
CA THR A 62 14.42 -7.58 -14.11
C THR A 62 13.91 -6.39 -13.31
N LEU A 63 13.09 -5.54 -13.92
CA LEU A 63 12.41 -4.44 -13.24
C LEU A 63 11.04 -4.88 -12.76
N ILE A 64 10.75 -4.67 -11.49
CA ILE A 64 9.42 -4.84 -10.88
C ILE A 64 8.99 -3.48 -10.35
N GLY A 65 7.91 -2.94 -10.87
CA GLY A 65 7.29 -1.71 -10.39
C GLY A 65 6.01 -2.02 -9.62
N ALA A 66 5.80 -1.37 -8.48
CA ALA A 66 4.53 -1.36 -7.77
C ALA A 66 3.95 0.05 -7.73
N THR A 67 2.63 0.16 -7.81
CA THR A 67 1.93 1.45 -7.74
C THR A 67 0.52 1.29 -7.21
N THR A 68 0.08 2.24 -6.41
CA THR A 68 -1.33 2.40 -6.00
C THR A 68 -2.14 3.15 -7.07
N ARG A 69 -1.47 3.89 -7.97
CA ARG A 69 -2.09 4.78 -8.97
C ARG A 69 -1.59 4.47 -10.37
N SER A 70 -2.02 3.35 -10.94
CA SER A 70 -1.60 2.95 -12.30
C SER A 70 -1.97 3.98 -13.39
N GLY A 71 -3.00 4.80 -13.16
CA GLY A 71 -3.39 5.89 -14.06
C GLY A 71 -2.40 7.03 -14.16
N LEU A 72 -1.53 7.21 -13.15
CA LEU A 72 -0.49 8.24 -13.15
C LEU A 72 0.80 7.81 -13.86
N LEU A 73 0.95 6.51 -14.16
CA LEU A 73 2.07 6.05 -14.98
C LEU A 73 1.95 6.59 -16.40
N THR A 74 3.04 7.11 -16.92
CA THR A 74 3.10 7.57 -18.31
C THR A 74 2.82 6.42 -19.28
N ALA A 75 2.27 6.74 -20.45
CA ALA A 75 2.00 5.73 -21.47
C ALA A 75 3.30 5.01 -21.94
N PRO A 76 4.45 5.70 -22.13
CA PRO A 76 5.71 5.06 -22.41
C PRO A 76 6.18 4.08 -21.32
N MET A 77 6.05 4.44 -20.04
CA MET A 77 6.41 3.54 -18.94
C MET A 77 5.55 2.29 -18.95
N ARG A 78 4.23 2.45 -19.07
CA ARG A 78 3.30 1.29 -19.10
C ARG A 78 3.58 0.34 -20.26
N ALA A 79 3.92 0.87 -21.45
CA ALA A 79 4.20 0.06 -22.64
C ALA A 79 5.45 -0.82 -22.48
N ARG A 80 6.40 -0.43 -21.64
CA ARG A 80 7.65 -1.17 -21.41
C ARG A 80 7.52 -2.33 -20.41
N PHE A 81 6.46 -2.36 -19.61
CA PHE A 81 6.18 -3.52 -18.77
C PHE A 81 5.46 -4.60 -19.59
N GLY A 82 6.12 -5.76 -19.75
CA GLY A 82 5.54 -6.92 -20.47
C GLY A 82 4.44 -7.63 -19.69
N ILE A 83 4.39 -7.46 -18.37
CA ILE A 83 3.42 -8.10 -17.49
C ILE A 83 2.84 -7.03 -16.55
N THR A 84 1.52 -6.91 -16.53
CA THR A 84 0.80 -6.03 -15.61
C THR A 84 -0.24 -6.83 -14.85
N ASN A 85 -0.12 -6.85 -13.52
CA ASN A 85 -1.05 -7.54 -12.63
C ASN A 85 -1.77 -6.52 -11.74
N ARG A 86 -3.09 -6.67 -11.62
CA ARG A 86 -3.89 -5.90 -10.67
C ARG A 86 -4.15 -6.76 -9.44
N LEU A 87 -3.61 -6.35 -8.30
CA LEU A 87 -3.86 -7.01 -7.03
C LEU A 87 -5.25 -6.64 -6.53
N LYS A 88 -5.96 -7.64 -5.99
CA LYS A 88 -7.26 -7.46 -5.33
C LYS A 88 -7.06 -7.47 -3.83
N TYR A 89 -8.03 -6.91 -3.12
CA TYR A 89 -8.13 -7.09 -1.67
C TYR A 89 -8.34 -8.56 -1.32
N TYR A 90 -7.82 -8.95 -0.17
CA TYR A 90 -8.00 -10.29 0.37
C TYR A 90 -9.41 -10.43 0.96
N ASP A 91 -10.00 -11.62 0.84
CA ASP A 91 -11.16 -11.97 1.61
C ASP A 91 -10.81 -12.26 3.08
N SER A 92 -11.84 -12.33 3.93
CA SER A 92 -11.64 -12.52 5.38
C SER A 92 -11.05 -13.89 5.72
N ASP A 93 -11.32 -14.93 4.93
CA ASP A 93 -10.79 -16.28 5.19
C ASP A 93 -9.29 -16.35 4.93
N LEU A 94 -8.83 -15.78 3.80
CA LEU A 94 -7.41 -15.69 3.50
C LEU A 94 -6.67 -14.79 4.50
N LEU A 95 -7.27 -13.65 4.88
CA LEU A 95 -6.68 -12.79 5.91
C LEU A 95 -6.62 -13.48 7.27
N SER A 96 -7.64 -14.25 7.65
CA SER A 96 -7.60 -15.05 8.89
C SER A 96 -6.42 -16.02 8.89
N THR A 97 -6.14 -16.66 7.75
CA THR A 97 -4.96 -17.53 7.60
C THR A 97 -3.65 -16.75 7.79
N ILE A 98 -3.57 -15.53 7.26
CA ILE A 98 -2.41 -14.63 7.45
C ILE A 98 -2.28 -14.22 8.92
N VAL A 99 -3.39 -13.88 9.58
CA VAL A 99 -3.41 -13.51 11.02
C VAL A 99 -2.90 -14.67 11.88
N VAL A 100 -3.38 -15.89 11.66
CA VAL A 100 -2.91 -17.09 12.38
C VAL A 100 -1.41 -17.33 12.17
N ARG A 101 -0.94 -17.22 10.92
CA ARG A 101 0.50 -17.32 10.63
C ARG A 101 1.31 -16.26 11.36
N SER A 102 0.82 -15.03 11.36
CA SER A 102 1.51 -13.90 12.01
C SER A 102 1.49 -14.03 13.54
N ALA A 103 0.40 -14.50 14.13
CA ALA A 103 0.31 -14.80 15.56
C ALA A 103 1.35 -15.87 15.97
N LYS A 104 1.52 -16.90 15.15
CA LYS A 104 2.56 -17.92 15.36
C LYS A 104 3.99 -17.36 15.33
N ILE A 105 4.26 -16.41 14.42
CA ILE A 105 5.57 -15.73 14.35
C ILE A 105 5.78 -14.82 15.56
N LEU A 106 4.70 -14.23 16.10
CA LEU A 106 4.75 -13.39 17.30
C LEU A 106 4.72 -14.20 18.61
N ASP A 107 4.70 -15.53 18.54
CA ASP A 107 4.63 -16.46 19.66
C ASP A 107 3.43 -16.16 20.57
N VAL A 108 2.24 -16.00 19.98
CA VAL A 108 1.00 -15.76 20.70
C VAL A 108 -0.09 -16.71 20.23
N ASP A 109 -0.81 -17.31 21.21
CA ASP A 109 -1.96 -18.16 20.93
C ASP A 109 -3.17 -17.32 20.51
N ILE A 110 -3.81 -17.71 19.42
CA ILE A 110 -5.03 -17.05 18.92
C ILE A 110 -6.10 -18.08 18.57
N SER A 111 -7.33 -17.82 18.99
CA SER A 111 -8.48 -18.67 18.61
C SER A 111 -8.88 -18.41 17.16
N LYS A 112 -9.52 -19.41 16.52
CA LYS A 112 -10.02 -19.30 15.14
C LYS A 112 -11.01 -18.14 14.97
N ASP A 113 -11.93 -18.00 15.94
CA ASP A 113 -12.95 -16.94 15.90
C ASP A 113 -12.32 -15.55 16.05
N ALA A 114 -11.31 -15.41 16.92
CA ALA A 114 -10.55 -14.17 17.08
C ALA A 114 -9.78 -13.79 15.80
N SER A 115 -9.14 -14.76 15.17
CA SER A 115 -8.41 -14.51 13.91
C SER A 115 -9.34 -14.07 12.79
N HIS A 116 -10.52 -14.66 12.68
CA HIS A 116 -11.54 -14.26 11.70
C HIS A 116 -12.13 -12.88 12.01
N GLU A 117 -12.38 -12.56 13.28
CA GLU A 117 -12.85 -11.24 13.72
C GLU A 117 -11.85 -10.13 13.39
N ILE A 118 -10.55 -10.35 13.62
CA ILE A 118 -9.50 -9.41 13.19
C ILE A 118 -9.49 -9.27 11.67
N ALA A 119 -9.54 -10.39 10.95
CA ALA A 119 -9.51 -10.42 9.50
C ALA A 119 -10.69 -9.68 8.86
N SER A 120 -11.91 -9.86 9.38
CA SER A 120 -13.12 -9.21 8.86
C SER A 120 -13.06 -7.68 8.98
N ARG A 121 -12.40 -7.15 10.00
CA ARG A 121 -12.23 -5.70 10.21
C ARG A 121 -10.94 -5.12 9.61
N SER A 122 -10.20 -5.93 8.83
CA SER A 122 -8.89 -5.55 8.27
C SER A 122 -8.94 -4.94 6.87
N ARG A 123 -10.12 -4.55 6.38
CA ARG A 123 -10.31 -3.87 5.07
C ARG A 123 -9.65 -4.62 3.90
N GLY A 124 -9.62 -5.94 3.93
CA GLY A 124 -8.98 -6.74 2.88
C GLY A 124 -7.46 -6.60 2.80
N THR A 125 -6.79 -6.03 3.81
CA THR A 125 -5.38 -5.64 3.74
C THR A 125 -4.54 -6.36 4.80
N PRO A 126 -3.52 -7.16 4.42
CA PRO A 126 -2.63 -7.83 5.37
C PRO A 126 -1.88 -6.90 6.31
N ARG A 127 -1.54 -5.68 5.85
CA ARG A 127 -0.88 -4.66 6.68
C ARG A 127 -1.77 -4.25 7.86
N ILE A 128 -3.06 -3.99 7.61
CA ILE A 128 -4.02 -3.62 8.64
C ILE A 128 -4.28 -4.81 9.56
N ALA A 129 -4.47 -6.03 9.01
CA ALA A 129 -4.66 -7.25 9.79
C ALA A 129 -3.51 -7.47 10.79
N ASN A 130 -2.27 -7.35 10.34
CA ASN A 130 -1.10 -7.46 11.20
C ASN A 130 -0.97 -6.32 12.22
N SER A 131 -1.42 -5.12 11.87
CA SER A 131 -1.46 -3.99 12.81
C SER A 131 -2.48 -4.24 13.93
N LEU A 132 -3.70 -4.65 13.56
CA LEU A 132 -4.74 -4.98 14.53
C LEU A 132 -4.32 -6.17 15.40
N LEU A 133 -3.75 -7.23 14.82
CA LEU A 133 -3.25 -8.38 15.60
C LEU A 133 -2.25 -7.94 16.67
N ARG A 134 -1.28 -7.09 16.34
CA ARG A 134 -0.31 -6.59 17.33
C ARG A 134 -0.97 -5.81 18.47
N ARG A 135 -1.96 -4.97 18.15
CA ARG A 135 -2.70 -4.22 19.16
C ARG A 135 -3.54 -5.14 20.05
N VAL A 136 -4.28 -6.08 19.46
CA VAL A 136 -5.08 -7.06 20.23
C VAL A 136 -4.19 -7.92 21.12
N ARG A 137 -2.99 -8.31 20.65
CA ARG A 137 -1.99 -9.00 21.49
C ARG A 137 -1.60 -8.16 22.71
N ASP A 138 -1.32 -6.87 22.51
CA ASP A 138 -0.93 -5.97 23.60
C ASP A 138 -2.05 -5.90 24.67
N PHE A 139 -3.33 -5.85 24.23
CA PHE A 139 -4.48 -5.94 25.14
C PHE A 139 -4.54 -7.31 25.85
N ALA A 140 -4.33 -8.42 25.14
CA ALA A 140 -4.35 -9.75 25.71
C ALA A 140 -3.28 -9.95 26.79
N GLN A 141 -2.09 -9.36 26.59
CA GLN A 141 -0.99 -9.40 27.55
C GLN A 141 -1.26 -8.57 28.82
N ILE A 142 -1.98 -7.43 28.69
CA ILE A 142 -2.22 -6.51 29.81
C ILE A 142 -3.49 -6.89 30.56
N GLN A 143 -4.55 -7.30 29.88
CA GLN A 143 -5.89 -7.51 30.46
C GLN A 143 -6.26 -8.99 30.63
N GLY A 144 -5.49 -9.91 30.03
CA GLY A 144 -5.74 -11.35 30.02
C GLY A 144 -4.52 -12.18 30.40
N ASP A 145 -4.52 -13.42 29.98
CA ASP A 145 -3.46 -14.41 30.18
C ASP A 145 -2.43 -14.47 29.03
N GLY A 146 -2.50 -13.50 28.11
CA GLY A 146 -1.67 -13.44 26.91
C GLY A 146 -2.25 -14.20 25.71
N LYS A 147 -3.40 -14.87 25.84
CA LYS A 147 -4.09 -15.54 24.74
C LYS A 147 -5.10 -14.61 24.09
N ILE A 148 -5.19 -14.68 22.77
CA ILE A 148 -6.14 -13.88 21.99
C ILE A 148 -7.40 -14.72 21.75
N ASP A 149 -8.42 -14.50 22.58
CA ASP A 149 -9.76 -15.04 22.39
C ASP A 149 -10.71 -14.02 21.74
N ILE A 150 -11.93 -14.43 21.44
CA ILE A 150 -12.94 -13.58 20.79
C ILE A 150 -13.36 -12.40 21.68
N ASN A 151 -13.38 -12.54 23.00
CA ASN A 151 -13.84 -11.50 23.92
C ASN A 151 -12.80 -10.39 24.03
N ILE A 152 -11.54 -10.77 24.26
CA ILE A 152 -10.40 -9.83 24.21
C ILE A 152 -10.34 -9.13 22.87
N THR A 153 -10.52 -9.86 21.76
CA THR A 153 -10.50 -9.28 20.41
C THR A 153 -11.58 -8.22 20.25
N LYS A 154 -12.84 -8.52 20.57
CA LYS A 154 -13.94 -7.57 20.46
C LYS A 154 -13.76 -6.34 21.36
N SER A 155 -13.33 -6.54 22.59
CA SER A 155 -13.08 -5.42 23.52
C SER A 155 -11.92 -4.54 23.04
N SER A 156 -10.84 -5.14 22.54
CA SER A 156 -9.69 -4.41 22.00
C SER A 156 -10.07 -3.61 20.76
N LEU A 157 -10.76 -4.21 19.80
CA LEU A 157 -11.19 -3.53 18.57
C LEU A 157 -12.15 -2.38 18.86
N LYS A 158 -13.04 -2.54 19.85
CA LYS A 158 -13.88 -1.45 20.34
C LYS A 158 -13.06 -0.32 20.97
N ALA A 159 -12.07 -0.64 21.79
CA ALA A 159 -11.17 0.36 22.39
C ALA A 159 -10.31 1.09 21.35
N LEU A 160 -10.04 0.45 20.22
CA LEU A 160 -9.33 1.02 19.07
C LEU A 160 -10.25 1.81 18.11
N ASN A 161 -11.54 1.97 18.44
CA ASN A 161 -12.55 2.61 17.60
C ASN A 161 -12.68 1.97 16.21
N VAL A 162 -12.46 0.64 16.10
CA VAL A 162 -12.69 -0.11 14.87
C VAL A 162 -14.04 -0.82 14.98
N ASP A 163 -15.00 -0.43 14.18
CA ASP A 163 -16.36 -0.96 14.22
C ASP A 163 -16.49 -2.33 13.54
N VAL A 164 -17.72 -2.86 13.50
CA VAL A 164 -18.01 -4.20 12.91
C VAL A 164 -17.74 -4.27 11.40
N ASN A 165 -17.76 -3.14 10.71
CA ASN A 165 -17.48 -3.03 9.27
C ASN A 165 -15.98 -2.72 8.98
N GLY A 166 -15.16 -2.58 10.02
CA GLY A 166 -13.77 -2.18 9.89
C GLY A 166 -13.57 -0.68 9.66
N LEU A 167 -14.62 0.14 9.92
CA LEU A 167 -14.51 1.58 9.87
C LEU A 167 -13.78 2.09 11.11
N ASP A 168 -12.86 3.03 10.93
CA ASP A 168 -12.20 3.73 12.01
C ASP A 168 -12.89 5.07 12.33
N GLU A 169 -12.32 5.83 13.24
CA GLU A 169 -12.86 7.10 13.67
C GLU A 169 -12.98 8.11 12.53
N MET A 170 -11.99 8.15 11.62
CA MET A 170 -12.01 9.08 10.49
C MET A 170 -13.02 8.66 9.43
N ASP A 171 -13.17 7.37 9.13
CA ASP A 171 -14.23 6.90 8.23
C ASP A 171 -15.60 7.30 8.73
N ASN A 172 -15.86 7.05 10.01
CA ASN A 172 -17.13 7.43 10.64
C ASN A 172 -17.36 8.94 10.63
N LYS A 173 -16.30 9.73 10.83
CA LYS A 173 -16.35 11.20 10.73
C LYS A 173 -16.64 11.67 9.31
N ILE A 174 -16.05 11.03 8.30
CA ILE A 174 -16.33 11.32 6.89
C ILE A 174 -17.79 11.02 6.58
N LEU A 175 -18.26 9.81 6.91
CA LEU A 175 -19.64 9.39 6.62
C LEU A 175 -20.67 10.25 7.34
N SER A 176 -20.50 10.50 8.66
CA SER A 176 -21.40 11.36 9.42
C SER A 176 -21.40 12.79 8.88
N THR A 177 -20.24 13.32 8.49
CA THR A 177 -20.15 14.65 7.88
C THR A 177 -20.93 14.74 6.57
N ILE A 178 -20.83 13.72 5.70
CA ILE A 178 -21.60 13.68 4.46
C ILE A 178 -23.09 13.61 4.75
N ILE A 179 -23.51 12.81 5.71
CA ILE A 179 -24.92 12.62 6.06
C ILE A 179 -25.49 13.89 6.72
N ASP A 180 -24.83 14.36 7.78
CA ASP A 180 -25.39 15.39 8.67
C ASP A 180 -25.22 16.80 8.09
N LYS A 181 -24.09 17.10 7.46
CA LYS A 181 -23.80 18.45 6.95
C LYS A 181 -24.14 18.64 5.47
N PHE A 182 -24.11 17.55 4.69
CA PHE A 182 -24.33 17.62 3.25
C PHE A 182 -25.53 16.79 2.79
N SER A 183 -26.40 16.37 3.71
CA SER A 183 -27.67 15.67 3.42
C SER A 183 -27.50 14.42 2.53
N GLY A 184 -26.38 13.69 2.70
CA GLY A 184 -26.04 12.52 1.90
C GLY A 184 -25.27 12.81 0.60
N GLY A 185 -24.90 14.07 0.37
CA GLY A 185 -24.13 14.49 -0.80
C GLY A 185 -24.97 15.00 -1.97
N PRO A 186 -24.38 15.31 -3.12
CA PRO A 186 -22.94 15.22 -3.41
C PRO A 186 -22.11 16.34 -2.72
N VAL A 187 -20.85 16.02 -2.38
CA VAL A 187 -19.91 16.97 -1.78
C VAL A 187 -18.55 16.87 -2.48
N GLY A 188 -17.91 18.02 -2.71
CA GLY A 188 -16.56 18.06 -3.29
C GLY A 188 -15.49 17.65 -2.28
N LEU A 189 -14.44 16.98 -2.77
CA LEU A 189 -13.33 16.46 -1.95
C LEU A 189 -12.72 17.56 -1.06
N THR A 190 -12.43 18.74 -1.61
CA THR A 190 -11.85 19.87 -0.86
C THR A 190 -12.79 20.39 0.24
N THR A 191 -14.09 20.42 -0.02
CA THR A 191 -15.10 20.83 0.97
C THR A 191 -15.18 19.81 2.09
N LEU A 192 -15.21 18.52 1.75
CA LEU A 192 -15.23 17.43 2.72
C LEU A 192 -13.97 17.43 3.57
N SER A 193 -12.78 17.56 2.97
CA SER A 193 -11.49 17.57 3.67
C SER A 193 -11.41 18.70 4.70
N THR A 194 -11.87 19.89 4.32
CA THR A 194 -11.97 21.03 5.24
C THR A 194 -12.93 20.73 6.40
N ALA A 195 -14.09 20.13 6.10
CA ALA A 195 -15.12 19.85 7.10
C ALA A 195 -14.70 18.78 8.13
N VAL A 196 -13.85 17.81 7.71
CA VAL A 196 -13.32 16.76 8.60
C VAL A 196 -11.92 17.09 9.15
N SER A 197 -11.31 18.22 8.70
CA SER A 197 -9.95 18.66 9.06
C SER A 197 -8.88 17.64 8.70
N GLU A 198 -8.95 17.10 7.47
CA GLU A 198 -7.97 16.15 6.93
C GLU A 198 -7.48 16.61 5.55
N ASN A 199 -6.31 16.14 5.13
CA ASN A 199 -5.76 16.46 3.82
C ASN A 199 -6.60 15.80 2.70
N PRO A 200 -6.94 16.51 1.60
CA PRO A 200 -7.67 15.93 0.47
C PRO A 200 -7.02 14.67 -0.11
N GLU A 201 -5.70 14.68 -0.25
CA GLU A 201 -4.95 13.51 -0.77
C GLU A 201 -5.07 12.30 0.17
N THR A 202 -5.03 12.54 1.49
CA THR A 202 -5.21 11.47 2.49
C THR A 202 -6.61 10.86 2.38
N ILE A 203 -7.66 11.69 2.21
CA ILE A 203 -9.02 11.17 2.02
C ILE A 203 -9.08 10.33 0.75
N GLU A 204 -8.56 10.84 -0.36
CA GLU A 204 -8.60 10.17 -1.66
C GLU A 204 -7.76 8.86 -1.71
N GLU A 205 -6.62 8.82 -1.02
CA GLU A 205 -5.71 7.67 -1.09
C GLU A 205 -5.96 6.61 -0.02
N VAL A 206 -6.43 7.02 1.16
CA VAL A 206 -6.50 6.13 2.33
C VAL A 206 -7.93 5.71 2.66
N TYR A 207 -8.87 6.67 2.71
CA TYR A 207 -10.23 6.42 3.20
C TYR A 207 -11.22 6.09 2.08
N GLU A 208 -11.26 6.91 1.05
CA GLU A 208 -12.22 6.80 -0.05
C GLU A 208 -12.22 5.43 -0.75
N PRO A 209 -11.05 4.81 -1.06
CA PRO A 209 -11.03 3.52 -1.75
C PRO A 209 -11.77 2.41 -0.99
N PHE A 210 -11.62 2.38 0.32
CA PHE A 210 -12.32 1.40 1.16
C PHE A 210 -13.81 1.70 1.26
N LEU A 211 -14.18 2.95 1.48
CA LEU A 211 -15.57 3.38 1.57
C LEU A 211 -16.35 3.14 0.25
N ILE A 212 -15.70 3.34 -0.90
CA ILE A 212 -16.28 3.04 -2.22
C ILE A 212 -16.43 1.53 -2.40
N GLN A 213 -15.39 0.76 -2.06
CA GLN A 213 -15.42 -0.70 -2.19
C GLN A 213 -16.55 -1.33 -1.37
N GLN A 214 -16.79 -0.81 -0.17
CA GLN A 214 -17.86 -1.27 0.71
C GLN A 214 -19.24 -0.70 0.32
N GLY A 215 -19.31 0.20 -0.66
CA GLY A 215 -20.55 0.80 -1.12
C GLY A 215 -21.12 1.88 -0.20
N PHE A 216 -20.34 2.37 0.76
CA PHE A 216 -20.77 3.47 1.64
C PHE A 216 -20.85 4.81 0.90
N ILE A 217 -19.96 5.05 -0.06
CA ILE A 217 -19.92 6.23 -0.91
C ILE A 217 -19.71 5.85 -2.37
N MET A 218 -20.03 6.76 -3.27
CA MET A 218 -19.71 6.62 -4.70
C MET A 218 -19.20 7.94 -5.26
N ARG A 219 -18.34 7.89 -6.28
CA ARG A 219 -17.99 9.08 -7.04
C ARG A 219 -19.08 9.38 -8.05
N THR A 220 -19.54 10.62 -8.04
CA THR A 220 -20.46 11.13 -9.06
C THR A 220 -19.70 11.88 -10.15
N PRO A 221 -20.12 11.80 -11.43
CA PRO A 221 -19.57 12.66 -12.47
C PRO A 221 -19.85 14.13 -12.11
N ARG A 222 -18.89 15.01 -12.39
CA ARG A 222 -19.07 16.45 -12.27
C ARG A 222 -19.87 17.00 -13.44
#